data_30fc67b2f6135bd6709bbb1c054c044d
#
_entry.id   30fc67b2f6135bd6709bbb1c054c044d
#
_cell.length_a   1.000
_cell.length_b   1.000
_cell.length_c   1.000
_cell.angle_alpha   90.00
_cell.angle_beta   90.00
_cell.angle_gamma   90.00
#
_symmetry.space_group_name_H-M   'P 1'
#
loop_
_entity.id
_entity.type
_entity.pdbx_description
1 polymer ?
#
loop_
_entity_poly.entity_id
_entity_poly.type
_entity_poly.pdbx_seq_one_letter_code
_entity_poly.pdbx_strand_id
1 'polypeptide(L)'
;MMKKLGFGLMRLPIVGDDRTKIDLPRFEEMVDAFMAAGGTYFDTAYPYHGGCSEVAFREAVAKRYPRDAYTVTDKMPVWLMKENADMQPIFDEQLTRCGVVYFDYYWLHALSASRVEQAEKVGAFRFLVDKKAEGKLKHIGFSFHDTPEVLEKILTDHPEMEYVQLQLNYMDWEEPSVQARGCYEVATAHGKRVIVMEPVKGGTLATLPPEAAQLLKQQDPARSVASWAIRYAASLDNVLTVLSGMSNMEQMQDNLSYMMDFQPLNAAEQEAIANVTQVIRSRIAVACTGCRYCVSENECPRNILIPDLFEMYNHMKMYDKAPNKGQYAYLTKDHGKASDCIACGMCEEHCPQHLPIRSYLEQIAGVME
;
A
#
# COMPACT_ATOMS: atom_id res chain seq x y z
N MET A 1 -22.21 11.75 6.70
CA MET A 1 -20.77 11.61 7.07
C MET A 1 -20.18 10.51 6.20
N MET A 2 -19.01 10.71 5.60
CA MET A 2 -18.35 9.69 4.76
C MET A 2 -18.01 8.45 5.59
N LYS A 3 -18.29 7.26 5.03
CA LYS A 3 -17.95 5.99 5.68
C LYS A 3 -16.43 5.79 5.71
N LYS A 4 -15.91 5.08 6.72
CA LYS A 4 -14.47 4.84 6.85
C LYS A 4 -13.91 3.77 5.89
N LEU A 5 -14.70 3.20 4.98
CA LEU A 5 -14.26 2.30 3.93
C LEU A 5 -14.20 3.02 2.59
N GLY A 6 -13.04 2.95 1.92
CA GLY A 6 -12.84 3.35 0.54
C GLY A 6 -12.58 2.14 -0.36
N PHE A 7 -13.05 2.19 -1.59
CA PHE A 7 -12.79 1.17 -2.58
C PHE A 7 -11.53 1.52 -3.37
N GLY A 8 -10.43 0.81 -3.09
CA GLY A 8 -9.16 0.93 -3.81
C GLY A 8 -9.19 0.15 -5.13
N LEU A 9 -8.95 0.82 -6.24
CA LEU A 9 -9.10 0.25 -7.59
C LEU A 9 -7.79 -0.34 -8.16
N MET A 10 -6.79 -0.60 -7.31
CA MET A 10 -5.52 -1.25 -7.70
C MET A 10 -5.65 -2.76 -7.92
N ARG A 11 -6.70 -3.39 -7.37
CA ARG A 11 -6.90 -4.85 -7.37
C ARG A 11 -8.29 -5.23 -7.86
N LEU A 12 -8.72 -4.61 -8.96
CA LEU A 12 -10.02 -4.90 -9.59
C LEU A 12 -10.11 -6.37 -10.06
N PRO A 13 -11.32 -6.92 -10.18
CA PRO A 13 -11.51 -8.23 -10.80
C PRO A 13 -10.99 -8.21 -12.24
N ILE A 14 -10.30 -9.28 -12.64
CA ILE A 14 -9.70 -9.41 -13.98
C ILE A 14 -10.16 -10.71 -14.66
N VAL A 15 -10.10 -10.72 -15.98
CA VAL A 15 -10.37 -11.90 -16.79
C VAL A 15 -9.04 -12.64 -17.04
N GLY A 16 -8.92 -13.87 -16.52
CA GLY A 16 -7.68 -14.63 -16.57
C GLY A 16 -6.57 -13.99 -15.74
N ASP A 17 -5.33 -14.01 -16.24
CA ASP A 17 -4.13 -13.50 -15.55
C ASP A 17 -3.67 -12.13 -16.09
N ASP A 18 -4.39 -11.54 -17.04
CA ASP A 18 -4.05 -10.25 -17.66
C ASP A 18 -4.62 -9.10 -16.84
N ARG A 19 -3.76 -8.39 -16.11
CA ARG A 19 -4.15 -7.27 -15.27
C ARG A 19 -4.79 -6.10 -16.02
N THR A 20 -4.60 -6.00 -17.32
CA THR A 20 -5.24 -4.95 -18.14
C THR A 20 -6.67 -5.30 -18.55
N LYS A 21 -7.05 -6.56 -18.43
CA LYS A 21 -8.41 -7.06 -18.76
C LYS A 21 -9.29 -7.10 -17.53
N ILE A 22 -9.83 -5.95 -17.17
CA ILE A 22 -10.76 -5.83 -16.04
C ILE A 22 -12.07 -6.53 -16.39
N ASP A 23 -12.59 -7.37 -15.48
CA ASP A 23 -13.94 -7.95 -15.56
C ASP A 23 -14.96 -6.86 -15.19
N LEU A 24 -15.32 -6.05 -16.18
CA LEU A 24 -16.17 -4.89 -15.97
C LEU A 24 -17.56 -5.27 -15.40
N PRO A 25 -18.26 -6.31 -15.88
CA PRO A 25 -19.53 -6.71 -15.30
C PRO A 25 -19.43 -7.02 -13.79
N ARG A 26 -18.43 -7.76 -13.36
CA ARG A 26 -18.20 -8.04 -11.93
C ARG A 26 -17.84 -6.77 -11.15
N PHE A 27 -17.06 -5.89 -11.73
CA PHE A 27 -16.73 -4.62 -11.08
C PHE A 27 -17.98 -3.74 -10.92
N GLU A 28 -18.88 -3.70 -11.92
CA GLU A 28 -20.15 -2.98 -11.85
C GLU A 28 -21.05 -3.51 -10.72
N GLU A 29 -21.17 -4.84 -10.58
CA GLU A 29 -21.92 -5.46 -9.47
C GLU A 29 -21.33 -5.07 -8.10
N MET A 30 -19.99 -5.04 -7.98
CA MET A 30 -19.32 -4.63 -6.75
C MET A 30 -19.53 -3.15 -6.45
N VAL A 31 -19.49 -2.29 -7.46
CA VAL A 31 -19.80 -0.85 -7.33
C VAL A 31 -21.23 -0.65 -6.85
N ASP A 32 -22.20 -1.38 -7.43
CA ASP A 32 -23.60 -1.29 -7.03
C ASP A 32 -23.80 -1.70 -5.56
N ALA A 33 -23.17 -2.79 -5.13
CA ALA A 33 -23.20 -3.22 -3.74
C ALA A 33 -22.56 -2.19 -2.78
N PHE A 34 -21.41 -1.62 -3.16
CA PHE A 34 -20.71 -0.61 -2.38
C PHE A 34 -21.55 0.67 -2.21
N MET A 35 -22.09 1.19 -3.33
CA MET A 35 -22.91 2.40 -3.34
C MET A 35 -24.25 2.20 -2.59
N ALA A 36 -24.91 1.05 -2.78
CA ALA A 36 -26.15 0.72 -2.09
C ALA A 36 -25.97 0.62 -0.56
N ALA A 37 -24.80 0.19 -0.09
CA ALA A 37 -24.44 0.16 1.32
C ALA A 37 -24.06 1.56 1.89
N GLY A 38 -23.98 2.59 1.05
CA GLY A 38 -23.60 3.96 1.43
C GLY A 38 -22.10 4.24 1.36
N GLY A 39 -21.31 3.37 0.71
CA GLY A 39 -19.94 3.65 0.35
C GLY A 39 -19.87 4.68 -0.79
N THR A 40 -18.91 5.60 -0.72
CA THR A 40 -18.82 6.70 -1.71
C THR A 40 -17.41 6.96 -2.21
N TYR A 41 -16.37 6.48 -1.52
CA TYR A 41 -14.98 6.83 -1.79
C TYR A 41 -14.30 5.81 -2.70
N PHE A 42 -13.83 6.24 -3.86
CA PHE A 42 -13.06 5.45 -4.83
C PHE A 42 -11.65 6.02 -4.97
N ASP A 43 -10.63 5.14 -5.00
CA ASP A 43 -9.23 5.53 -5.13
C ASP A 43 -8.60 4.82 -6.33
N THR A 44 -8.20 5.57 -7.34
CA THR A 44 -7.49 5.10 -8.53
C THR A 44 -6.11 5.75 -8.66
N ALA A 45 -5.37 5.41 -9.70
CA ALA A 45 -4.13 6.06 -10.10
C ALA A 45 -3.80 5.75 -11.56
N TYR A 46 -3.08 6.67 -12.21
CA TYR A 46 -2.64 6.59 -13.59
C TYR A 46 -2.06 5.24 -14.02
N PRO A 47 -1.14 4.58 -13.25
CA PRO A 47 -0.54 3.31 -13.67
C PRO A 47 -1.37 2.07 -13.32
N TYR A 48 -2.48 2.18 -12.59
CA TYR A 48 -3.21 1.01 -12.11
C TYR A 48 -3.81 0.22 -13.28
N HIS A 49 -3.62 -1.10 -13.24
CA HIS A 49 -4.05 -1.99 -14.33
C HIS A 49 -3.51 -1.59 -15.71
N GLY A 50 -2.26 -1.10 -15.77
CA GLY A 50 -1.67 -0.62 -17.03
C GLY A 50 -2.39 0.60 -17.63
N GLY A 51 -3.02 1.43 -16.79
CA GLY A 51 -3.81 2.60 -17.19
C GLY A 51 -5.29 2.31 -17.44
N CYS A 52 -5.76 1.07 -17.19
CA CYS A 52 -7.15 0.69 -17.42
C CYS A 52 -8.07 0.97 -16.23
N SER A 53 -7.53 1.21 -15.02
CA SER A 53 -8.34 1.42 -13.81
C SER A 53 -9.20 2.68 -13.88
N GLU A 54 -8.65 3.79 -14.38
CA GLU A 54 -9.38 5.06 -14.60
C GLU A 54 -10.54 4.88 -15.57
N VAL A 55 -10.30 4.14 -16.66
CA VAL A 55 -11.33 3.83 -17.68
C VAL A 55 -12.42 2.94 -17.08
N ALA A 56 -12.04 1.92 -16.30
CA ALA A 56 -13.01 1.06 -15.61
C ALA A 56 -13.86 1.87 -14.61
N PHE A 57 -13.25 2.79 -13.85
CA PHE A 57 -13.97 3.72 -12.98
C PHE A 57 -15.00 4.55 -13.78
N ARG A 58 -14.60 5.08 -14.93
CA ARG A 58 -15.54 5.84 -15.81
C ARG A 58 -16.75 4.98 -16.18
N GLU A 59 -16.53 3.75 -16.65
CA GLU A 59 -17.59 2.88 -17.10
C GLU A 59 -18.51 2.44 -15.95
N ALA A 60 -17.93 1.98 -14.83
CA ALA A 60 -18.69 1.40 -13.73
C ALA A 60 -19.27 2.44 -12.75
N VAL A 61 -18.68 3.63 -12.65
CA VAL A 61 -19.09 4.65 -11.68
C VAL A 61 -19.55 5.93 -12.36
N ALA A 62 -18.66 6.63 -13.07
CA ALA A 62 -18.93 7.99 -13.54
C ALA A 62 -20.09 8.08 -14.57
N LYS A 63 -20.28 7.06 -15.41
CA LYS A 63 -21.39 6.97 -16.36
C LYS A 63 -22.72 6.51 -15.73
N ARG A 64 -22.68 5.88 -14.56
CA ARG A 64 -23.84 5.20 -13.97
C ARG A 64 -24.43 5.96 -12.79
N TYR A 65 -23.65 6.79 -12.11
CA TYR A 65 -24.06 7.52 -10.91
C TYR A 65 -23.90 9.04 -11.07
N PRO A 66 -24.76 9.85 -10.44
CA PRO A 66 -24.59 11.30 -10.40
C PRO A 66 -23.26 11.68 -9.78
N ARG A 67 -22.63 12.77 -10.27
CA ARG A 67 -21.27 13.19 -9.84
C ARG A 67 -21.17 13.49 -8.34
N ASP A 68 -22.23 13.91 -7.72
CA ASP A 68 -22.31 14.21 -6.29
C ASP A 68 -22.59 12.98 -5.39
N ALA A 69 -22.90 11.83 -6.01
CA ALA A 69 -23.12 10.59 -5.27
C ALA A 69 -21.81 9.87 -4.87
N TYR A 70 -20.68 10.22 -5.46
CA TYR A 70 -19.40 9.58 -5.19
C TYR A 70 -18.26 10.56 -5.04
N THR A 71 -17.22 10.10 -4.39
CA THR A 71 -15.93 10.77 -4.21
C THR A 71 -14.86 9.99 -4.97
N VAL A 72 -14.05 10.68 -5.77
CA VAL A 72 -12.96 10.07 -6.53
C VAL A 72 -11.63 10.72 -6.21
N THR A 73 -10.64 9.85 -5.98
CA THR A 73 -9.23 10.20 -5.82
C THR A 73 -8.42 9.68 -6.99
N ASP A 74 -7.53 10.53 -7.52
CA ASP A 74 -6.52 10.12 -8.50
C ASP A 74 -5.15 10.69 -8.14
N LYS A 75 -4.09 10.31 -8.87
CA LYS A 75 -2.70 10.60 -8.45
C LYS A 75 -1.82 10.98 -9.65
N MET A 76 -1.06 12.08 -9.50
CA MET A 76 -0.05 12.53 -10.46
C MET A 76 1.20 11.63 -10.37
N PRO A 77 1.58 10.92 -11.43
CA PRO A 77 2.77 10.08 -11.45
C PRO A 77 4.05 10.92 -11.64
N VAL A 78 4.55 11.54 -10.56
CA VAL A 78 5.65 12.52 -10.61
C VAL A 78 6.94 11.99 -11.25
N TRP A 79 7.18 10.68 -11.21
CA TRP A 79 8.36 10.06 -11.85
C TRP A 79 8.33 10.06 -13.38
N LEU A 80 7.18 10.35 -14.00
CA LEU A 80 7.07 10.49 -15.44
C LEU A 80 7.35 11.94 -15.91
N MET A 81 7.37 12.90 -14.98
CA MET A 81 7.55 14.32 -15.29
C MET A 81 9.04 14.65 -15.45
N LYS A 82 9.39 15.33 -16.50
CA LYS A 82 10.72 15.91 -16.74
C LYS A 82 10.74 17.41 -16.50
N GLU A 83 9.66 18.07 -16.80
CA GLU A 83 9.43 19.50 -16.63
C GLU A 83 7.98 19.79 -16.23
N ASN A 84 7.70 21.03 -15.83
CA ASN A 84 6.35 21.45 -15.37
C ASN A 84 5.28 21.23 -16.45
N ALA A 85 5.61 21.48 -17.72
CA ALA A 85 4.69 21.34 -18.84
C ALA A 85 4.15 19.92 -19.05
N ASP A 86 4.82 18.89 -18.51
CA ASP A 86 4.40 17.50 -18.64
C ASP A 86 3.15 17.17 -17.80
N MET A 87 2.87 17.95 -16.75
CA MET A 87 1.79 17.63 -15.80
C MET A 87 0.40 17.90 -16.37
N GLN A 88 0.22 19.01 -17.12
CA GLN A 88 -1.10 19.39 -17.63
C GLN A 88 -1.69 18.35 -18.60
N PRO A 89 -0.95 17.83 -19.59
CA PRO A 89 -1.47 16.79 -20.48
C PRO A 89 -1.91 15.52 -19.75
N ILE A 90 -1.13 15.06 -18.76
CA ILE A 90 -1.48 13.87 -17.96
C ILE A 90 -2.71 14.15 -17.09
N PHE A 91 -2.81 15.32 -16.48
CA PHE A 91 -3.97 15.70 -15.70
C PHE A 91 -5.26 15.73 -16.54
N ASP A 92 -5.19 16.29 -17.74
CA ASP A 92 -6.33 16.34 -18.67
C ASP A 92 -6.71 14.94 -19.17
N GLU A 93 -5.70 14.09 -19.41
CA GLU A 93 -5.90 12.68 -19.75
C GLU A 93 -6.62 11.93 -18.62
N GLN A 94 -6.21 12.11 -17.37
CA GLN A 94 -6.83 11.50 -16.20
C GLN A 94 -8.30 11.93 -16.04
N LEU A 95 -8.60 13.22 -16.17
CA LEU A 95 -9.98 13.72 -16.18
C LEU A 95 -10.83 13.03 -17.26
N THR A 96 -10.26 12.88 -18.46
CA THR A 96 -10.91 12.22 -19.60
C THR A 96 -11.10 10.73 -19.35
N ARG A 97 -10.08 10.04 -18.87
CA ARG A 97 -10.13 8.60 -18.58
C ARG A 97 -11.13 8.29 -17.46
N CYS A 98 -11.13 9.08 -16.39
CA CYS A 98 -12.11 8.94 -15.30
C CYS A 98 -13.51 9.45 -15.67
N GLY A 99 -13.66 10.23 -16.73
CA GLY A 99 -14.95 10.80 -17.15
C GLY A 99 -15.48 11.85 -16.17
N VAL A 100 -14.60 12.62 -15.55
CA VAL A 100 -14.97 13.64 -14.56
C VAL A 100 -14.41 15.01 -14.95
N VAL A 101 -14.96 16.09 -14.39
CA VAL A 101 -14.52 17.46 -14.66
C VAL A 101 -13.68 18.04 -13.51
N TYR A 102 -13.64 17.35 -12.38
CA TYR A 102 -12.82 17.65 -11.22
C TYR A 102 -12.61 16.35 -10.38
N PHE A 103 -11.52 16.32 -9.61
CA PHE A 103 -11.29 15.29 -8.57
C PHE A 103 -11.65 15.83 -7.19
N ASP A 104 -12.22 14.98 -6.32
CA ASP A 104 -12.47 15.34 -4.92
C ASP A 104 -11.16 15.37 -4.14
N TYR A 105 -10.28 14.39 -4.38
CA TYR A 105 -8.94 14.30 -3.83
C TYR A 105 -7.93 14.05 -4.95
N TYR A 106 -6.75 14.64 -4.82
CA TYR A 106 -5.70 14.41 -5.79
C TYR A 106 -4.33 14.41 -5.13
N TRP A 107 -3.52 13.40 -5.44
CA TRP A 107 -2.25 13.17 -4.79
C TRP A 107 -1.05 13.32 -5.71
N LEU A 108 0.11 13.78 -5.17
CA LEU A 108 1.40 13.42 -5.74
C LEU A 108 1.66 11.96 -5.41
N HIS A 109 1.91 11.13 -6.43
CA HIS A 109 1.92 9.68 -6.29
C HIS A 109 3.23 9.15 -5.75
N ALA A 110 3.17 8.41 -4.63
CA ALA A 110 4.24 7.60 -4.05
C ALA A 110 5.52 8.40 -3.75
N LEU A 111 5.40 9.52 -3.02
CA LEU A 111 6.56 10.31 -2.64
C LEU A 111 7.51 9.52 -1.73
N SER A 112 8.79 9.70 -2.00
CA SER A 112 9.96 9.31 -1.22
C SER A 112 11.00 10.42 -1.36
N ALA A 113 12.11 10.38 -0.66
CA ALA A 113 13.15 11.41 -0.73
C ALA A 113 13.51 11.78 -2.20
N SER A 114 13.80 10.77 -3.03
CA SER A 114 14.15 11.01 -4.44
C SER A 114 13.00 11.56 -5.29
N ARG A 115 11.76 11.14 -5.01
CA ARG A 115 10.57 11.62 -5.74
C ARG A 115 10.14 13.02 -5.28
N VAL A 116 10.43 13.39 -4.04
CA VAL A 116 10.25 14.76 -3.57
C VAL A 116 11.16 15.71 -4.34
N GLU A 117 12.44 15.39 -4.49
CA GLU A 117 13.37 16.19 -5.30
C GLU A 117 12.84 16.38 -6.74
N GLN A 118 12.30 15.32 -7.33
CA GLN A 118 11.70 15.41 -8.66
C GLN A 118 10.42 16.28 -8.66
N ALA A 119 9.55 16.13 -7.66
CA ALA A 119 8.33 16.91 -7.53
C ALA A 119 8.62 18.41 -7.36
N GLU A 120 9.64 18.75 -6.57
CA GLU A 120 10.13 20.12 -6.40
C GLU A 120 10.65 20.69 -7.72
N LYS A 121 11.55 19.94 -8.37
CA LYS A 121 12.17 20.34 -9.64
C LYS A 121 11.15 20.72 -10.71
N VAL A 122 10.04 19.97 -10.81
CA VAL A 122 8.99 20.21 -11.78
C VAL A 122 7.88 21.15 -11.27
N GLY A 123 7.92 21.57 -10.00
CA GLY A 123 6.91 22.43 -9.38
C GLY A 123 5.56 21.72 -9.14
N ALA A 124 5.58 20.42 -8.81
CA ALA A 124 4.36 19.62 -8.70
C ALA A 124 3.46 20.05 -7.53
N PHE A 125 4.01 20.47 -6.41
CA PHE A 125 3.23 20.99 -5.28
C PHE A 125 2.45 22.26 -5.69
N ARG A 126 3.12 23.18 -6.38
CA ARG A 126 2.49 24.40 -6.89
C ARG A 126 1.40 24.08 -7.91
N PHE A 127 1.63 23.11 -8.81
CA PHE A 127 0.64 22.66 -9.76
C PHE A 127 -0.67 22.22 -9.07
N LEU A 128 -0.59 21.43 -7.98
CA LEU A 128 -1.77 21.02 -7.23
C LEU A 128 -2.52 22.23 -6.63
N VAL A 129 -1.80 23.18 -6.06
CA VAL A 129 -2.39 24.43 -5.51
C VAL A 129 -3.12 25.21 -6.60
N ASP A 130 -2.51 25.36 -7.76
CA ASP A 130 -3.12 26.09 -8.88
C ASP A 130 -4.37 25.37 -9.40
N LYS A 131 -4.34 24.02 -9.56
CA LYS A 131 -5.52 23.24 -9.96
C LYS A 131 -6.64 23.27 -8.92
N LYS A 132 -6.31 23.37 -7.65
CA LYS A 132 -7.30 23.60 -6.59
C LYS A 132 -7.92 24.98 -6.70
N ALA A 133 -7.14 26.03 -6.94
CA ALA A 133 -7.64 27.39 -7.16
C ALA A 133 -8.54 27.49 -8.41
N GLU A 134 -8.25 26.71 -9.47
CA GLU A 134 -9.08 26.58 -10.68
C GLU A 134 -10.39 25.81 -10.43
N GLY A 135 -10.61 25.21 -9.24
CA GLY A 135 -11.76 24.39 -8.92
C GLY A 135 -11.73 22.98 -9.55
N LYS A 136 -10.57 22.55 -10.05
CA LYS A 136 -10.35 21.22 -10.62
C LYS A 136 -10.03 20.16 -9.57
N LEU A 137 -9.57 20.57 -8.39
CA LEU A 137 -9.30 19.73 -7.23
C LEU A 137 -10.02 20.31 -6.01
N LYS A 138 -10.68 19.47 -5.19
CA LYS A 138 -11.25 19.92 -3.91
C LYS A 138 -10.23 19.82 -2.78
N HIS A 139 -9.49 18.72 -2.72
CA HIS A 139 -8.48 18.44 -1.71
C HIS A 139 -7.20 17.95 -2.35
N ILE A 140 -6.06 18.35 -1.78
CA ILE A 140 -4.73 18.01 -2.29
C ILE A 140 -3.87 17.36 -1.20
N GLY A 141 -2.95 16.50 -1.62
CA GLY A 141 -2.03 15.81 -0.74
C GLY A 141 -1.08 14.91 -1.51
N PHE A 142 -0.59 13.88 -0.85
CA PHE A 142 0.32 12.92 -1.48
C PHE A 142 0.21 11.53 -0.85
N SER A 143 0.58 10.49 -1.59
CA SER A 143 0.87 9.17 -1.04
C SER A 143 2.37 9.04 -0.76
N PHE A 144 2.71 8.38 0.34
CA PHE A 144 4.05 8.44 0.91
C PHE A 144 4.60 7.05 1.24
N HIS A 145 5.90 6.83 0.92
CA HIS A 145 6.62 5.58 1.13
C HIS A 145 8.08 5.85 1.51
N ASP A 146 8.31 6.51 2.66
CA ASP A 146 9.64 6.78 3.18
C ASP A 146 9.59 6.92 4.71
N THR A 147 10.65 7.46 5.32
CA THR A 147 10.78 7.60 6.77
C THR A 147 10.00 8.80 7.33
N PRO A 148 9.71 8.81 8.65
CA PRO A 148 9.06 9.95 9.31
C PRO A 148 9.81 11.27 9.14
N GLU A 149 11.15 11.24 9.08
CA GLU A 149 11.98 12.45 8.91
C GLU A 149 11.78 13.08 7.53
N VAL A 150 11.64 12.27 6.48
CA VAL A 150 11.31 12.75 5.13
C VAL A 150 9.89 13.33 5.10
N LEU A 151 8.93 12.68 5.78
CA LEU A 151 7.56 13.17 5.89
C LEU A 151 7.49 14.51 6.63
N GLU A 152 8.21 14.63 7.76
CA GLU A 152 8.33 15.87 8.55
C GLU A 152 8.82 17.03 7.67
N LYS A 153 9.88 16.77 6.88
CA LYS A 153 10.40 17.77 5.96
C LYS A 153 9.36 18.20 4.93
N ILE A 154 8.68 17.25 4.27
CA ILE A 154 7.64 17.57 3.26
C ILE A 154 6.54 18.43 3.88
N LEU A 155 6.01 18.05 5.03
CA LEU A 155 4.89 18.76 5.66
C LEU A 155 5.29 20.12 6.23
N THR A 156 6.56 20.32 6.58
CA THR A 156 7.12 21.62 6.97
C THR A 156 7.25 22.54 5.75
N ASP A 157 7.79 22.03 4.64
CA ASP A 157 8.04 22.81 3.42
C ASP A 157 6.75 23.08 2.63
N HIS A 158 5.75 22.17 2.73
CA HIS A 158 4.46 22.24 2.02
C HIS A 158 3.26 22.16 2.97
N PRO A 159 3.07 23.16 3.84
CA PRO A 159 1.94 23.18 4.78
C PRO A 159 0.57 23.25 4.10
N GLU A 160 0.49 23.57 2.81
CA GLU A 160 -0.73 23.58 2.00
C GLU A 160 -1.27 22.17 1.67
N MET A 161 -0.45 21.13 1.79
CA MET A 161 -0.94 19.75 1.65
C MET A 161 -1.88 19.39 2.80
N GLU A 162 -3.04 18.83 2.47
CA GLU A 162 -4.14 18.63 3.44
C GLU A 162 -4.20 17.21 3.98
N TYR A 163 -3.78 16.23 3.16
CA TYR A 163 -3.90 14.81 3.43
C TYR A 163 -2.62 14.06 3.10
N VAL A 164 -2.39 12.99 3.85
CA VAL A 164 -1.30 12.03 3.56
C VAL A 164 -1.89 10.64 3.44
N GLN A 165 -1.59 9.94 2.34
CA GLN A 165 -1.93 8.53 2.17
C GLN A 165 -0.75 7.67 2.61
N LEU A 166 -0.95 6.88 3.68
CA LEU A 166 0.10 6.09 4.34
C LEU A 166 -0.18 4.59 4.25
N GLN A 167 0.87 3.79 4.03
CA GLN A 167 0.84 2.36 4.27
C GLN A 167 0.74 2.10 5.77
N LEU A 168 -0.36 1.46 6.21
CA LEU A 168 -0.61 1.29 7.63
C LEU A 168 -1.43 0.02 7.92
N ASN A 169 -0.87 -0.85 8.74
CA ASN A 169 -1.51 -2.02 9.32
C ASN A 169 -0.77 -2.41 10.61
N TYR A 170 -1.30 -3.36 11.38
CA TYR A 170 -0.73 -3.72 12.67
C TYR A 170 0.67 -4.39 12.58
N MET A 171 1.04 -4.98 11.45
CA MET A 171 2.39 -5.53 11.26
C MET A 171 3.40 -4.45 10.91
N ASP A 172 3.00 -3.45 10.10
CA ASP A 172 3.86 -2.36 9.64
C ASP A 172 3.98 -1.23 10.67
N TRP A 173 3.13 -1.25 11.74
CA TRP A 173 3.09 -0.21 12.77
C TRP A 173 4.46 0.06 13.40
N GLU A 174 5.18 -1.01 13.79
CA GLU A 174 6.53 -0.96 14.38
C GLU A 174 7.58 -1.59 13.44
N GLU A 175 7.29 -1.72 12.14
CA GLU A 175 8.22 -2.31 11.19
C GLU A 175 9.29 -1.29 10.77
N PRO A 176 10.59 -1.56 10.98
CA PRO A 176 11.66 -0.57 10.71
C PRO A 176 11.75 -0.11 9.25
N SER A 177 11.32 -0.94 8.30
CA SER A 177 11.32 -0.61 6.87
C SER A 177 10.13 0.25 6.43
N VAL A 178 9.06 0.34 7.22
CA VAL A 178 7.84 1.10 6.91
C VAL A 178 7.62 2.25 7.87
N GLN A 179 7.91 2.04 9.16
CA GLN A 179 7.78 3.02 10.24
C GLN A 179 6.39 3.70 10.28
N ALA A 180 5.32 2.90 10.10
CA ALA A 180 3.97 3.41 9.92
C ALA A 180 3.51 4.28 11.11
N ARG A 181 3.87 3.93 12.37
CA ARG A 181 3.58 4.73 13.56
C ARG A 181 4.21 6.11 13.47
N GLY A 182 5.50 6.19 13.21
CA GLY A 182 6.21 7.47 13.12
C GLY A 182 5.61 8.38 12.04
N CYS A 183 5.30 7.84 10.86
CA CYS A 183 4.64 8.59 9.80
C CYS A 183 3.22 9.05 10.20
N TYR A 184 2.45 8.21 10.89
CA TYR A 184 1.13 8.58 11.40
C TYR A 184 1.20 9.70 12.45
N GLU A 185 2.17 9.62 13.37
CA GLU A 185 2.39 10.63 14.43
C GLU A 185 2.81 11.97 13.81
N VAL A 186 3.72 11.98 12.84
CA VAL A 186 4.13 13.17 12.09
C VAL A 186 2.94 13.82 11.38
N ALA A 187 2.18 13.05 10.59
CA ALA A 187 0.99 13.57 9.91
C ALA A 187 -0.01 14.18 10.90
N THR A 188 -0.20 13.52 12.06
CA THR A 188 -1.11 13.98 13.11
C THR A 188 -0.62 15.28 13.77
N ALA A 189 0.67 15.38 14.07
CA ALA A 189 1.27 16.59 14.66
C ALA A 189 1.14 17.81 13.74
N HIS A 190 1.23 17.61 12.41
CA HIS A 190 0.97 18.64 11.40
C HIS A 190 -0.52 18.90 11.13
N GLY A 191 -1.44 18.23 11.84
CA GLY A 191 -2.89 18.36 11.64
C GLY A 191 -3.40 17.81 10.31
N LYS A 192 -2.62 16.94 9.64
CA LYS A 192 -3.00 16.33 8.35
C LYS A 192 -3.77 15.04 8.58
N ARG A 193 -4.92 14.90 7.90
CA ARG A 193 -5.71 13.67 7.98
C ARG A 193 -5.05 12.55 7.18
N VAL A 194 -5.15 11.34 7.69
CA VAL A 194 -4.54 10.15 7.08
C VAL A 194 -5.57 9.35 6.30
N ILE A 195 -5.19 8.94 5.09
CA ILE A 195 -5.88 7.92 4.30
C ILE A 195 -4.99 6.69 4.30
N VAL A 196 -5.57 5.53 4.64
CA VAL A 196 -4.79 4.30 4.79
C VAL A 196 -4.80 3.49 3.50
N MET A 197 -3.62 3.15 3.01
CA MET A 197 -3.39 2.11 1.99
C MET A 197 -2.74 0.87 2.62
N GLU A 198 -2.84 -0.28 1.95
CA GLU A 198 -2.30 -1.58 2.38
C GLU A 198 -2.76 -2.04 3.79
N PRO A 199 -4.03 -1.85 4.17
CA PRO A 199 -4.50 -2.23 5.50
C PRO A 199 -4.36 -3.73 5.76
N VAL A 200 -4.37 -4.54 4.70
CA VAL A 200 -4.23 -6.03 4.75
C VAL A 200 -2.86 -6.48 4.21
N LYS A 201 -1.88 -5.58 4.09
CA LYS A 201 -0.50 -5.88 3.62
C LYS A 201 -0.50 -6.72 2.33
N GLY A 202 -1.11 -6.17 1.26
CA GLY A 202 -1.21 -6.86 -0.03
C GLY A 202 -2.07 -8.13 -0.03
N GLY A 203 -2.92 -8.33 0.98
CA GLY A 203 -3.71 -9.54 1.19
C GLY A 203 -3.06 -10.55 2.16
N THR A 204 -1.83 -10.32 2.58
CA THR A 204 -1.09 -11.21 3.49
C THR A 204 -1.83 -11.38 4.83
N LEU A 205 -2.40 -10.31 5.38
CA LEU A 205 -3.12 -10.33 6.64
C LEU A 205 -4.56 -10.87 6.53
N ALA A 206 -4.99 -11.28 5.36
CA ALA A 206 -6.25 -11.99 5.18
C ALA A 206 -6.12 -13.51 5.45
N THR A 207 -4.89 -14.04 5.43
CA THR A 207 -4.62 -15.47 5.70
C THR A 207 -3.42 -15.58 6.62
N LEU A 208 -3.68 -15.84 7.90
CA LEU A 208 -2.67 -15.95 8.94
C LEU A 208 -2.29 -17.40 9.24
N PRO A 209 -1.13 -17.66 9.87
CA PRO A 209 -0.82 -18.94 10.47
C PRO A 209 -1.94 -19.43 11.42
N PRO A 210 -2.20 -20.74 11.51
CA PRO A 210 -3.33 -21.29 12.26
C PRO A 210 -3.42 -20.80 13.71
N GLU A 211 -2.29 -20.73 14.41
CA GLU A 211 -2.25 -20.25 15.80
C GLU A 211 -2.58 -18.75 15.93
N ALA A 212 -2.12 -17.92 14.99
CA ALA A 212 -2.44 -16.50 14.96
C ALA A 212 -3.93 -16.28 14.62
N ALA A 213 -4.45 -17.01 13.62
CA ALA A 213 -5.87 -16.96 13.25
C ALA A 213 -6.78 -17.42 14.40
N GLN A 214 -6.34 -18.42 15.18
CA GLN A 214 -7.10 -18.94 16.34
C GLN A 214 -7.28 -17.88 17.43
N LEU A 215 -6.28 -17.04 17.69
CA LEU A 215 -6.39 -15.93 18.65
C LEU A 215 -7.52 -14.96 18.27
N LEU A 216 -7.62 -14.61 16.99
CA LEU A 216 -8.69 -13.74 16.50
C LEU A 216 -10.06 -14.39 16.58
N LYS A 217 -10.16 -15.68 16.22
CA LYS A 217 -11.41 -16.45 16.32
C LYS A 217 -11.91 -16.65 17.76
N GLN A 218 -11.04 -16.63 18.73
CA GLN A 218 -11.44 -16.68 20.15
C GLN A 218 -12.11 -15.39 20.60
N GLN A 219 -11.75 -14.24 20.00
CA GLN A 219 -12.38 -12.95 20.29
C GLN A 219 -13.74 -12.81 19.60
N ASP A 220 -13.81 -13.13 18.31
CA ASP A 220 -15.06 -13.12 17.54
C ASP A 220 -15.00 -14.16 16.40
N PRO A 221 -15.65 -15.32 16.59
CA PRO A 221 -15.62 -16.40 15.60
C PRO A 221 -16.37 -16.08 14.31
N ALA A 222 -17.23 -15.08 14.32
CA ALA A 222 -18.04 -14.68 13.16
C ALA A 222 -17.27 -13.75 12.20
N ARG A 223 -16.17 -13.14 12.65
CA ARG A 223 -15.41 -12.18 11.85
C ARG A 223 -14.34 -12.85 10.98
N SER A 224 -14.18 -12.33 9.77
CA SER A 224 -13.08 -12.72 8.90
C SER A 224 -11.72 -12.26 9.48
N VAL A 225 -10.65 -12.96 9.12
CA VAL A 225 -9.29 -12.56 9.51
C VAL A 225 -8.93 -11.18 8.96
N ALA A 226 -9.33 -10.87 7.73
CA ALA A 226 -9.09 -9.57 7.09
C ALA A 226 -9.75 -8.41 7.84
N SER A 227 -10.93 -8.63 8.45
CA SER A 227 -11.67 -7.61 9.18
C SER A 227 -10.87 -6.98 10.32
N TRP A 228 -10.02 -7.75 10.98
CA TRP A 228 -9.19 -7.28 12.09
C TRP A 228 -8.15 -6.25 11.62
N ALA A 229 -7.53 -6.48 10.47
CA ALA A 229 -6.54 -5.58 9.92
C ALA A 229 -7.18 -4.27 9.43
N ILE A 230 -8.32 -4.34 8.75
CA ILE A 230 -9.04 -3.16 8.27
C ILE A 230 -9.60 -2.35 9.46
N ARG A 231 -10.20 -3.01 10.45
CA ARG A 231 -10.72 -2.35 11.66
C ARG A 231 -9.59 -1.75 12.50
N TYR A 232 -8.41 -2.39 12.58
CA TYR A 232 -7.24 -1.83 13.24
C TYR A 232 -6.89 -0.45 12.67
N ALA A 233 -6.68 -0.38 11.37
CA ALA A 233 -6.37 0.87 10.69
C ALA A 233 -7.48 1.92 10.85
N ALA A 234 -8.74 1.52 10.73
CA ALA A 234 -9.89 2.40 10.87
C ALA A 234 -10.11 2.90 12.32
N SER A 235 -9.57 2.20 13.33
CA SER A 235 -9.71 2.58 14.74
C SER A 235 -8.79 3.72 15.16
N LEU A 236 -7.82 4.08 14.34
CA LEU A 236 -6.95 5.24 14.60
C LEU A 236 -7.72 6.55 14.39
N ASP A 237 -7.64 7.47 15.36
CA ASP A 237 -8.47 8.67 15.43
C ASP A 237 -8.31 9.59 14.21
N ASN A 238 -7.06 9.78 13.76
CA ASN A 238 -6.74 10.68 12.65
C ASN A 238 -7.01 10.06 11.26
N VAL A 239 -7.45 8.80 11.17
CA VAL A 239 -7.76 8.14 9.90
C VAL A 239 -9.12 8.60 9.37
N LEU A 240 -9.11 9.15 8.16
CA LEU A 240 -10.32 9.56 7.43
C LEU A 240 -11.01 8.34 6.81
N THR A 241 -10.26 7.56 6.03
CA THR A 241 -10.76 6.36 5.34
C THR A 241 -9.66 5.32 5.17
N VAL A 242 -10.06 4.07 5.08
CA VAL A 242 -9.20 2.91 4.83
C VAL A 242 -9.52 2.34 3.47
N LEU A 243 -8.53 2.31 2.59
CA LEU A 243 -8.68 1.80 1.23
C LEU A 243 -8.54 0.28 1.23
N SER A 244 -9.59 -0.42 0.85
CA SER A 244 -9.54 -1.86 0.60
C SER A 244 -9.57 -2.15 -0.88
N GLY A 245 -8.61 -2.94 -1.35
CA GLY A 245 -8.56 -3.47 -2.71
C GLY A 245 -9.35 -4.77 -2.80
N MET A 246 -10.64 -4.68 -3.01
CA MET A 246 -11.54 -5.83 -3.12
C MET A 246 -11.57 -6.33 -4.57
N SER A 247 -11.28 -7.62 -4.78
CA SER A 247 -11.16 -8.24 -6.11
C SER A 247 -12.35 -9.12 -6.48
N ASN A 248 -13.29 -9.32 -5.56
CA ASN A 248 -14.50 -10.13 -5.78
C ASN A 248 -15.61 -9.71 -4.80
N MET A 249 -16.82 -10.19 -5.08
CA MET A 249 -18.00 -9.86 -4.31
C MET A 249 -17.94 -10.39 -2.87
N GLU A 250 -17.29 -11.51 -2.60
CA GLU A 250 -17.14 -12.07 -1.25
C GLU A 250 -16.32 -11.10 -0.37
N GLN A 251 -15.19 -10.58 -0.84
CA GLN A 251 -14.40 -9.57 -0.14
C GLN A 251 -15.20 -8.26 0.04
N MET A 252 -15.98 -7.86 -0.96
CA MET A 252 -16.83 -6.68 -0.87
C MET A 252 -17.88 -6.85 0.25
N GLN A 253 -18.62 -7.93 0.25
CA GLN A 253 -19.64 -8.21 1.26
C GLN A 253 -19.06 -8.35 2.66
N ASP A 254 -17.91 -9.02 2.80
CA ASP A 254 -17.19 -9.11 4.06
C ASP A 254 -16.87 -7.72 4.59
N ASN A 255 -16.21 -6.87 3.80
CA ASN A 255 -15.80 -5.53 4.22
C ASN A 255 -17.01 -4.63 4.54
N LEU A 256 -18.08 -4.69 3.76
CA LEU A 256 -19.32 -3.95 4.01
C LEU A 256 -19.95 -4.36 5.34
N SER A 257 -19.90 -5.64 5.71
CA SER A 257 -20.55 -6.19 6.90
C SER A 257 -20.10 -5.56 8.22
N TYR A 258 -18.87 -5.03 8.29
CA TYR A 258 -18.32 -4.43 9.51
C TYR A 258 -17.88 -2.97 9.36
N MET A 259 -17.73 -2.46 8.14
CA MET A 259 -17.28 -1.07 7.92
C MET A 259 -18.43 -0.08 7.71
N MET A 260 -19.61 -0.54 7.30
CA MET A 260 -20.75 0.36 7.10
C MET A 260 -21.35 0.85 8.42
N ASP A 261 -21.30 0.03 9.46
CA ASP A 261 -21.62 0.40 10.84
C ASP A 261 -20.38 0.20 11.73
N PHE A 262 -19.30 0.90 11.36
CA PHE A 262 -17.98 0.74 11.95
C PHE A 262 -17.97 1.05 13.45
N GLN A 263 -17.44 0.10 14.22
CA GLN A 263 -17.12 0.27 15.64
C GLN A 263 -15.60 0.14 15.83
N PRO A 264 -14.94 1.10 16.50
CA PRO A 264 -13.53 1.00 16.83
C PRO A 264 -13.21 -0.27 17.64
N LEU A 265 -11.99 -0.76 17.52
CA LEU A 265 -11.52 -1.88 18.32
C LEU A 265 -11.53 -1.51 19.81
N ASN A 266 -12.12 -2.37 20.63
CA ASN A 266 -12.02 -2.25 22.09
C ASN A 266 -10.66 -2.77 22.61
N ALA A 267 -10.39 -2.59 23.90
CA ALA A 267 -9.09 -2.96 24.51
C ALA A 267 -8.75 -4.45 24.36
N ALA A 268 -9.71 -5.34 24.50
CA ALA A 268 -9.49 -6.78 24.35
C ALA A 268 -9.18 -7.17 22.90
N GLU A 269 -9.83 -6.53 21.92
CA GLU A 269 -9.57 -6.73 20.51
C GLU A 269 -8.16 -6.18 20.12
N GLN A 270 -7.75 -5.05 20.69
CA GLN A 270 -6.40 -4.50 20.49
C GLN A 270 -5.34 -5.43 21.07
N GLU A 271 -5.55 -5.98 22.27
CA GLU A 271 -4.67 -6.97 22.89
C GLU A 271 -4.56 -8.25 22.05
N ALA A 272 -5.67 -8.74 21.51
CA ALA A 272 -5.66 -9.90 20.61
C ALA A 272 -4.80 -9.63 19.36
N ILE A 273 -4.88 -8.46 18.75
CA ILE A 273 -4.03 -8.07 17.62
C ILE A 273 -2.56 -7.97 18.03
N ALA A 274 -2.25 -7.43 19.22
CA ALA A 274 -0.88 -7.39 19.73
C ALA A 274 -0.30 -8.80 19.89
N ASN A 275 -1.09 -9.74 20.44
CA ASN A 275 -0.70 -11.13 20.56
C ASN A 275 -0.50 -11.82 19.20
N VAL A 276 -1.39 -11.59 18.25
CA VAL A 276 -1.24 -12.05 16.85
C VAL A 276 0.06 -11.51 16.23
N THR A 277 0.33 -10.22 16.39
CA THR A 277 1.56 -9.59 15.89
C THR A 277 2.80 -10.27 16.48
N GLN A 278 2.78 -10.57 17.77
CA GLN A 278 3.87 -11.26 18.46
C GLN A 278 4.09 -12.68 17.94
N VAL A 279 3.01 -13.46 17.75
CA VAL A 279 3.07 -14.81 17.16
C VAL A 279 3.66 -14.76 15.74
N ILE A 280 3.22 -13.84 14.89
CA ILE A 280 3.74 -13.72 13.54
C ILE A 280 5.23 -13.31 13.56
N ARG A 281 5.61 -12.31 14.37
CA ARG A 281 6.99 -11.85 14.49
C ARG A 281 7.94 -12.91 15.05
N SER A 282 7.48 -13.77 15.94
CA SER A 282 8.29 -14.88 16.46
C SER A 282 8.72 -15.89 15.39
N ARG A 283 8.10 -15.86 14.22
CA ARG A 283 8.40 -16.70 13.05
C ARG A 283 9.38 -16.07 12.05
N ILE A 284 9.90 -14.87 12.33
CA ILE A 284 10.94 -14.25 11.51
C ILE A 284 12.18 -15.14 11.53
N ALA A 285 12.58 -15.64 10.36
CA ALA A 285 13.73 -16.53 10.23
C ALA A 285 15.06 -15.76 10.16
N VAL A 286 15.05 -14.58 9.54
CA VAL A 286 16.24 -13.74 9.35
C VAL A 286 15.93 -12.34 9.87
N ALA A 287 16.63 -11.90 10.93
CA ALA A 287 16.42 -10.58 11.54
C ALA A 287 17.07 -9.45 10.70
N CYS A 288 16.77 -9.43 9.39
CA CYS A 288 17.24 -8.41 8.47
C CYS A 288 16.38 -7.14 8.60
N THR A 289 17.02 -5.98 8.77
CA THR A 289 16.36 -4.67 8.86
C THR A 289 16.16 -3.97 7.52
N GLY A 290 16.57 -4.59 6.40
CA GLY A 290 16.43 -4.01 5.07
C GLY A 290 17.33 -2.79 4.80
N CYS A 291 18.36 -2.54 5.63
CA CYS A 291 19.25 -1.37 5.51
C CYS A 291 20.07 -1.32 4.21
N ARG A 292 20.18 -2.44 3.49
CA ARG A 292 20.85 -2.60 2.18
C ARG A 292 22.37 -2.38 2.14
N TYR A 293 23.07 -2.15 3.24
CA TYR A 293 24.54 -1.97 3.24
C TYR A 293 25.29 -3.15 2.60
N CYS A 294 24.75 -4.37 2.69
CA CYS A 294 25.31 -5.56 2.06
C CYS A 294 25.22 -5.57 0.52
N VAL A 295 24.50 -4.63 -0.10
CA VAL A 295 24.33 -4.52 -1.56
C VAL A 295 24.61 -3.13 -2.12
N SER A 296 24.48 -2.04 -1.32
CA SER A 296 24.69 -0.66 -1.78
C SER A 296 26.11 -0.15 -1.57
N GLU A 297 26.77 -0.54 -0.48
CA GLU A 297 28.16 -0.11 -0.16
C GLU A 297 29.22 -1.12 -0.61
N ASN A 298 28.81 -2.37 -0.81
CA ASN A 298 29.63 -3.43 -1.38
C ASN A 298 28.83 -4.15 -2.44
N GLU A 299 29.11 -3.88 -3.68
CA GLU A 299 28.55 -4.62 -4.79
C GLU A 299 28.90 -6.11 -4.61
N CYS A 300 27.87 -6.91 -4.24
CA CYS A 300 28.04 -8.36 -4.22
C CYS A 300 28.60 -8.81 -5.57
N PRO A 301 29.75 -9.52 -5.63
CA PRO A 301 30.36 -9.92 -6.90
C PRO A 301 29.45 -10.77 -7.80
N ARG A 302 28.40 -11.31 -7.21
CA ARG A 302 27.34 -12.07 -7.89
C ARG A 302 26.05 -11.30 -8.05
N ASN A 303 26.02 -10.00 -7.69
CA ASN A 303 24.83 -9.15 -7.82
C ASN A 303 23.59 -9.76 -7.17
N ILE A 304 23.73 -10.41 -6.00
CA ILE A 304 22.62 -11.06 -5.29
C ILE A 304 21.84 -9.99 -4.53
N LEU A 305 20.52 -9.92 -4.72
CA LEU A 305 19.61 -9.02 -4.00
C LEU A 305 19.32 -9.56 -2.57
N ILE A 306 20.35 -9.57 -1.71
CA ILE A 306 20.33 -10.22 -0.39
C ILE A 306 19.12 -9.80 0.46
N PRO A 307 18.82 -8.50 0.69
CA PRO A 307 17.68 -8.08 1.51
C PRO A 307 16.33 -8.53 0.94
N ASP A 308 16.18 -8.49 -0.38
CA ASP A 308 14.94 -8.85 -1.07
C ASP A 308 14.67 -10.37 -0.96
N LEU A 309 15.72 -11.19 -1.06
CA LEU A 309 15.63 -12.64 -0.84
C LEU A 309 15.30 -12.96 0.62
N PHE A 310 15.86 -12.22 1.58
CA PHE A 310 15.55 -12.37 3.00
C PHE A 310 14.12 -11.98 3.33
N GLU A 311 13.62 -10.89 2.76
CA GLU A 311 12.23 -10.46 2.92
C GLU A 311 11.27 -11.53 2.39
N MET A 312 11.52 -12.06 1.20
CA MET A 312 10.72 -13.13 0.60
C MET A 312 10.75 -14.40 1.47
N TYR A 313 11.92 -14.78 1.99
CA TYR A 313 12.08 -15.95 2.85
C TYR A 313 11.36 -15.76 4.21
N ASN A 314 11.50 -14.59 4.83
CA ASN A 314 10.78 -14.23 6.04
C ASN A 314 9.26 -14.27 5.82
N HIS A 315 8.77 -13.71 4.73
CA HIS A 315 7.35 -13.74 4.40
C HIS A 315 6.82 -15.19 4.31
N MET A 316 7.57 -16.09 3.67
CA MET A 316 7.22 -17.50 3.63
C MET A 316 7.14 -18.11 5.03
N LYS A 317 8.13 -17.86 5.89
CA LYS A 317 8.20 -18.42 7.26
C LYS A 317 7.16 -17.83 8.19
N MET A 318 7.00 -16.50 8.18
CA MET A 318 6.07 -15.78 9.06
C MET A 318 4.62 -16.20 8.83
N TYR A 319 4.25 -16.42 7.58
CA TYR A 319 2.86 -16.69 7.19
C TYR A 319 2.58 -18.12 6.77
N ASP A 320 3.54 -19.02 7.01
CA ASP A 320 3.42 -20.44 6.66
C ASP A 320 3.00 -20.68 5.19
N LYS A 321 3.62 -19.92 4.30
CA LYS A 321 3.33 -19.98 2.85
C LYS A 321 4.25 -20.97 2.15
N ALA A 322 3.75 -21.57 1.08
CA ALA A 322 4.59 -22.30 0.16
C ALA A 322 5.66 -21.40 -0.48
N PRO A 323 6.84 -21.96 -0.87
CA PRO A 323 7.87 -21.21 -1.56
C PRO A 323 7.35 -20.53 -2.83
N ASN A 324 7.50 -19.21 -2.92
CA ASN A 324 7.09 -18.45 -4.10
C ASN A 324 8.19 -18.47 -5.17
N LYS A 325 8.31 -19.61 -5.87
CA LYS A 325 9.30 -19.79 -6.93
C LYS A 325 9.15 -18.80 -8.09
N GLY A 326 7.95 -18.31 -8.36
CA GLY A 326 7.71 -17.28 -9.37
C GLY A 326 8.31 -15.93 -8.99
N GLN A 327 8.14 -15.49 -7.74
CA GLN A 327 8.76 -14.26 -7.24
C GLN A 327 10.28 -14.41 -7.15
N TYR A 328 10.77 -15.56 -6.72
CA TYR A 328 12.20 -15.86 -6.71
C TYR A 328 12.81 -15.75 -8.13
N ALA A 329 12.18 -16.38 -9.12
CA ALA A 329 12.62 -16.29 -10.51
C ALA A 329 12.58 -14.86 -11.05
N TYR A 330 11.59 -14.07 -10.66
CA TYR A 330 11.51 -12.64 -11.02
C TYR A 330 12.67 -11.84 -10.42
N LEU A 331 12.94 -11.99 -9.12
CA LEU A 331 14.02 -11.29 -8.42
C LEU A 331 15.41 -11.68 -8.94
N THR A 332 15.57 -12.92 -9.39
CA THR A 332 16.86 -13.44 -9.86
C THR A 332 17.03 -13.41 -11.38
N LYS A 333 16.09 -12.83 -12.13
CA LYS A 333 16.12 -12.78 -13.59
C LYS A 333 17.35 -12.05 -14.14
N ASP A 334 17.65 -10.89 -13.54
CA ASP A 334 18.75 -10.00 -13.92
C ASP A 334 19.78 -9.87 -12.77
N HIS A 335 19.69 -10.74 -11.76
CA HIS A 335 20.51 -10.76 -10.55
C HIS A 335 20.93 -12.18 -10.20
N GLY A 336 21.95 -12.31 -9.33
CA GLY A 336 22.42 -13.60 -8.86
C GLY A 336 21.38 -14.33 -8.02
N LYS A 337 21.33 -15.65 -8.17
CA LYS A 337 20.56 -16.56 -7.32
C LYS A 337 21.22 -16.70 -5.95
N ALA A 338 20.49 -17.22 -4.98
CA ALA A 338 21.04 -17.51 -3.67
C ALA A 338 22.20 -18.54 -3.75
N SER A 339 22.08 -19.55 -4.63
CA SER A 339 23.13 -20.56 -4.90
C SER A 339 24.37 -20.01 -5.63
N ASP A 340 24.29 -18.83 -6.24
CA ASP A 340 25.45 -18.20 -6.90
C ASP A 340 26.44 -17.59 -5.88
N CYS A 341 26.13 -17.62 -4.57
CA CYS A 341 26.97 -17.10 -3.51
C CYS A 341 28.32 -17.81 -3.49
N ILE A 342 29.40 -17.06 -3.69
CA ILE A 342 30.80 -17.57 -3.65
C ILE A 342 31.42 -17.54 -2.25
N ALA A 343 30.65 -17.31 -1.23
CA ALA A 343 31.05 -17.29 0.18
C ALA A 343 32.19 -16.31 0.52
N CYS A 344 32.33 -15.20 -0.20
CA CYS A 344 33.42 -14.22 0.00
C CYS A 344 33.37 -13.47 1.35
N GLY A 345 32.20 -13.40 2.02
CA GLY A 345 32.02 -12.79 3.34
C GLY A 345 31.81 -11.26 3.35
N MET A 346 32.04 -10.56 2.25
CA MET A 346 31.97 -9.08 2.18
C MET A 346 30.63 -8.52 2.71
N CYS A 347 29.51 -9.17 2.36
CA CYS A 347 28.20 -8.76 2.83
C CYS A 347 28.00 -8.88 4.35
N GLU A 348 28.68 -9.83 5.01
CA GLU A 348 28.64 -10.03 6.45
C GLU A 348 29.47 -8.99 7.20
N GLU A 349 30.62 -8.55 6.62
CA GLU A 349 31.48 -7.50 7.19
C GLU A 349 30.75 -6.16 7.28
N HIS A 350 29.85 -5.86 6.31
CA HIS A 350 29.07 -4.61 6.26
C HIS A 350 27.69 -4.71 6.89
N CYS A 351 27.29 -5.88 7.40
CA CYS A 351 25.99 -6.06 8.04
C CYS A 351 25.99 -5.50 9.47
N PRO A 352 25.27 -4.39 9.76
CA PRO A 352 25.20 -3.85 11.12
C PRO A 352 24.48 -4.77 12.10
N GLN A 353 23.75 -5.78 11.60
CA GLN A 353 23.09 -6.80 12.42
C GLN A 353 23.93 -8.06 12.59
N HIS A 354 25.15 -8.10 12.01
CA HIS A 354 26.07 -9.25 12.07
C HIS A 354 25.41 -10.59 11.69
N LEU A 355 24.53 -10.55 10.66
CA LEU A 355 23.81 -11.75 10.21
C LEU A 355 24.74 -12.71 9.47
N PRO A 356 24.62 -14.03 9.67
CA PRO A 356 25.34 -15.05 8.90
C PRO A 356 24.71 -15.20 7.51
N ILE A 357 24.91 -14.18 6.65
CA ILE A 357 24.23 -14.01 5.37
C ILE A 357 24.48 -15.21 4.45
N ARG A 358 25.69 -15.73 4.39
CA ARG A 358 26.06 -16.90 3.58
C ARG A 358 25.21 -18.11 3.92
N SER A 359 25.08 -18.41 5.21
CA SER A 359 24.29 -19.54 5.70
C SER A 359 22.79 -19.38 5.37
N TYR A 360 22.26 -18.16 5.47
CA TYR A 360 20.87 -17.89 5.08
C TYR A 360 20.67 -18.00 3.56
N LEU A 361 21.61 -17.58 2.74
CA LEU A 361 21.53 -17.76 1.28
C LEU A 361 21.52 -19.25 0.91
N GLU A 362 22.33 -20.09 1.58
CA GLU A 362 22.32 -21.54 1.40
C GLU A 362 20.94 -22.17 1.74
N GLN A 363 20.34 -21.74 2.87
CA GLN A 363 19.00 -22.18 3.26
C GLN A 363 17.94 -21.75 2.24
N ILE A 364 18.03 -20.52 1.73
CA ILE A 364 17.11 -19.99 0.73
C ILE A 364 17.24 -20.77 -0.58
N ALA A 365 18.45 -21.03 -1.03
CA ALA A 365 18.69 -21.87 -2.23
C ALA A 365 18.04 -23.25 -2.08
N GLY A 366 18.24 -23.91 -0.95
CA GLY A 366 17.66 -25.23 -0.67
C GLY A 366 16.13 -25.28 -0.68
N VAL A 367 15.46 -24.13 -0.49
CA VAL A 367 13.99 -24.07 -0.45
C VAL A 367 13.40 -23.51 -1.75
N MET A 368 14.06 -22.54 -2.39
CA MET A 368 13.53 -21.79 -3.52
C MET A 368 13.97 -22.34 -4.88
N GLU A 369 15.10 -23.00 -4.94
CA GLU A 369 15.65 -23.60 -6.16
C GLU A 369 15.34 -25.09 -6.26
#